data_86c9b90e190761cdbd5453c42839859f
#
_entry.id   86c9b90e190761cdbd5453c42839859f
#
_cell.length_a   1.000
_cell.length_b   1.000
_cell.length_c   1.000
_cell.angle_alpha   90.00
_cell.angle_beta   90.00
_cell.angle_gamma   90.00
#
_symmetry.space_group_name_H-M   'P 1'
#
loop_
_entity.id
_entity.type
_entity.pdbx_description
1 polymer ?
#
loop_
_entity_poly.entity_id
_entity_poly.type
_entity_poly.pdbx_seq_one_letter_code
_entity_poly.pdbx_strand_id
1 'polypeptide(L)'
;MNLKSLSFNTVDGFIYGLDFRINKQLKHSRSISVYPDFRYAFSREKLMWGVNANYSIQGMNPSQFYLRTGSTSNDMGKGGGINPLINSITSLLMEKNYMKLFDSRYLSLGYETEIINGLKLNFEGGYEERRILDNTTSFSVFDTKREYSPNIPENEYLDPENGIGSYLSDQKHFEFVTNVTFTPYQKYRVYNGNKSPRGSDWPTFMITWRHGANITSPYSGKYSHFDMFRFEVSQQHETGPFSEFRWRIRTGGVADNRNLPWFDFFHFNSQPVRVLINNYDDAFMLPAYYSLSTPEFFGEAHVRYTTPYLLLKLLPGLSKTLIRENLILSYLGTKNRSHYTEIGYSLSEIFFIGEVGVFAGFDNLRYNNFGVKFTLRID
;
A
#
# COMPACT_ATOMS: atom_id res chain seq x y z
N MET A 1 -4.81 -5.42 -26.22
CA MET A 1 -3.74 -4.61 -25.61
C MET A 1 -4.20 -4.31 -24.17
N ASN A 2 -3.48 -4.80 -23.17
CA ASN A 2 -3.90 -4.59 -21.79
C ASN A 2 -3.38 -3.20 -21.34
N LEU A 3 -4.28 -2.23 -21.15
CA LEU A 3 -3.92 -0.87 -20.71
C LEU A 3 -3.17 -0.83 -19.36
N LYS A 4 -3.33 -1.88 -18.54
CA LYS A 4 -2.58 -2.03 -17.27
C LYS A 4 -1.08 -2.24 -17.50
N SER A 5 -0.67 -2.59 -18.71
CA SER A 5 0.74 -2.85 -19.09
C SER A 5 1.48 -1.60 -19.58
N LEU A 6 0.77 -0.48 -19.80
CA LEU A 6 1.37 0.78 -20.23
C LEU A 6 1.31 1.80 -19.09
N SER A 7 2.44 2.36 -18.72
CA SER A 7 2.53 3.43 -17.72
C SER A 7 3.64 4.42 -18.07
N PHE A 8 3.61 5.58 -17.42
CA PHE A 8 4.61 6.62 -17.56
C PHE A 8 4.98 7.23 -16.20
N ASN A 9 6.25 7.49 -15.99
CA ASN A 9 6.78 8.29 -14.89
C ASN A 9 8.07 9.00 -15.35
N THR A 10 8.55 9.97 -14.59
CA THR A 10 9.73 10.76 -14.97
C THR A 10 11.05 10.02 -14.84
N VAL A 11 11.08 8.90 -14.14
CA VAL A 11 12.28 8.09 -13.91
C VAL A 11 12.49 7.05 -15.01
N ASP A 12 11.45 6.27 -15.32
CA ASP A 12 11.53 5.17 -16.30
C ASP A 12 11.09 5.60 -17.71
N GLY A 13 10.41 6.75 -17.81
CA GLY A 13 9.73 7.18 -19.02
C GLY A 13 8.48 6.35 -19.29
N PHE A 14 8.21 6.05 -20.55
CA PHE A 14 7.20 5.06 -20.92
C PHE A 14 7.67 3.68 -20.49
N ILE A 15 6.73 2.88 -19.97
CA ILE A 15 6.95 1.50 -19.58
C ILE A 15 5.91 0.66 -20.30
N TYR A 16 6.36 -0.43 -20.93
CA TYR A 16 5.47 -1.46 -21.47
C TYR A 16 5.79 -2.80 -20.85
N GLY A 17 4.77 -3.54 -20.44
CA GLY A 17 4.95 -4.80 -19.70
C GLY A 17 4.08 -5.94 -20.22
N LEU A 18 4.53 -7.15 -19.94
CA LEU A 18 3.84 -8.41 -20.20
C LEU A 18 3.86 -9.26 -18.93
N ASP A 19 2.69 -9.70 -18.52
CA ASP A 19 2.50 -10.58 -17.36
C ASP A 19 2.08 -11.97 -17.86
N PHE A 20 2.69 -13.01 -17.30
CA PHE A 20 2.37 -14.40 -17.62
C PHE A 20 1.87 -15.12 -16.36
N ARG A 21 1.04 -16.13 -16.56
CA ARG A 21 0.53 -16.97 -15.49
C ARG A 21 0.63 -18.44 -15.86
N ILE A 22 1.38 -19.19 -15.08
CA ILE A 22 1.54 -20.65 -15.24
C ILE A 22 1.03 -21.30 -13.96
N ASN A 23 -0.04 -22.11 -14.08
CA ASN A 23 -0.62 -22.82 -12.94
C ASN A 23 -0.65 -24.32 -13.24
N LYS A 24 -0.22 -25.13 -12.28
CA LYS A 24 -0.26 -26.58 -12.36
C LYS A 24 -0.85 -27.16 -11.09
N GLN A 25 -1.97 -27.83 -11.24
CA GLN A 25 -2.54 -28.64 -10.15
C GLN A 25 -1.76 -29.96 -10.04
N LEU A 26 -1.44 -30.34 -8.82
CA LEU A 26 -0.76 -31.56 -8.47
C LEU A 26 -1.70 -32.49 -7.70
N LYS A 27 -1.29 -33.74 -7.47
CA LYS A 27 -2.03 -34.68 -6.63
C LYS A 27 -2.10 -34.19 -5.17
N HIS A 28 -3.09 -34.67 -4.41
CA HIS A 28 -3.27 -34.40 -2.98
C HIS A 28 -3.46 -32.91 -2.67
N SER A 29 -4.31 -32.22 -3.43
CA SER A 29 -4.68 -30.82 -3.21
C SER A 29 -3.48 -29.87 -3.15
N ARG A 30 -2.46 -30.08 -3.96
CA ARG A 30 -1.28 -29.25 -4.09
C ARG A 30 -1.32 -28.50 -5.42
N SER A 31 -0.69 -27.32 -5.46
CA SER A 31 -0.56 -26.56 -6.70
C SER A 31 0.75 -25.79 -6.76
N ILE A 32 1.24 -25.60 -7.98
CA ILE A 32 2.35 -24.70 -8.28
C ILE A 32 1.80 -23.60 -9.17
N SER A 33 2.10 -22.36 -8.81
CA SER A 33 1.76 -21.17 -9.60
C SER A 33 3.00 -20.32 -9.78
N VAL A 34 3.31 -19.95 -11.01
CA VAL A 34 4.46 -19.09 -11.35
C VAL A 34 3.93 -17.91 -12.16
N TYR A 35 4.32 -16.73 -11.75
CA TYR A 35 3.91 -15.45 -12.35
C TYR A 35 5.17 -14.66 -12.76
N PRO A 36 5.75 -14.94 -13.94
CA PRO A 36 6.79 -14.10 -14.49
C PRO A 36 6.19 -12.85 -15.12
N ASP A 37 6.82 -11.70 -14.86
CA ASP A 37 6.51 -10.43 -15.51
C ASP A 37 7.78 -9.81 -16.11
N PHE A 38 7.61 -9.13 -17.24
CA PHE A 38 8.68 -8.42 -17.94
C PHE A 38 8.19 -7.04 -18.33
N ARG A 39 9.01 -6.02 -18.09
CA ARG A 39 8.70 -4.62 -18.39
C ARG A 39 9.91 -3.94 -18.98
N TYR A 40 9.72 -3.09 -19.97
CA TYR A 40 10.79 -2.30 -20.53
C TYR A 40 10.57 -0.81 -20.24
N ALA A 41 11.54 -0.19 -19.60
CA ALA A 41 11.59 1.23 -19.26
C ALA A 41 12.34 1.96 -20.37
N PHE A 42 11.64 2.72 -21.22
CA PHE A 42 12.21 3.27 -22.44
C PHE A 42 13.25 4.36 -22.18
N SER A 43 13.01 5.28 -21.22
CA SER A 43 13.97 6.37 -20.96
C SER A 43 15.22 5.90 -20.21
N ARG A 44 15.12 4.81 -19.44
CA ARG A 44 16.25 4.18 -18.76
C ARG A 44 16.95 3.10 -19.59
N GLU A 45 16.36 2.73 -20.74
CA GLU A 45 16.83 1.61 -21.58
C GLU A 45 17.04 0.30 -20.79
N LYS A 46 16.12 0.05 -19.83
CA LYS A 46 16.26 -1.06 -18.87
C LYS A 46 15.14 -2.08 -19.01
N LEU A 47 15.55 -3.36 -19.15
CA LEU A 47 14.65 -4.49 -18.97
C LEU A 47 14.48 -4.77 -17.48
N MET A 48 13.27 -4.61 -16.99
CA MET A 48 12.84 -4.99 -15.67
C MET A 48 12.14 -6.36 -15.75
N TRP A 49 12.26 -7.15 -14.71
CA TRP A 49 11.64 -8.46 -14.66
C TRP A 49 11.33 -8.86 -13.23
N GLY A 50 10.33 -9.71 -13.07
CA GLY A 50 9.94 -10.31 -11.81
C GLY A 50 9.49 -11.75 -11.98
N VAL A 51 9.67 -12.56 -10.95
CA VAL A 51 9.14 -13.92 -10.86
C VAL A 51 8.60 -14.12 -9.46
N ASN A 52 7.30 -14.45 -9.37
CA ASN A 52 6.66 -14.90 -8.15
C ASN A 52 6.27 -16.37 -8.34
N ALA A 53 6.84 -17.26 -7.55
CA ALA A 53 6.53 -18.68 -7.58
C ALA A 53 5.94 -19.11 -6.24
N ASN A 54 4.81 -19.84 -6.29
CA ASN A 54 4.09 -20.31 -5.11
C ASN A 54 3.89 -21.82 -5.20
N TYR A 55 4.17 -22.51 -4.10
CA TYR A 55 3.80 -23.91 -3.90
C TYR A 55 2.80 -23.99 -2.75
N SER A 56 1.55 -24.28 -3.07
CA SER A 56 0.44 -24.29 -2.11
C SER A 56 0.01 -25.71 -1.79
N ILE A 57 -0.23 -25.98 -0.53
CA ILE A 57 -0.77 -27.22 0.02
C ILE A 57 -2.12 -26.87 0.64
N GLN A 58 -3.19 -27.36 0.04
CA GLN A 58 -4.54 -27.21 0.56
C GLN A 58 -4.84 -28.31 1.59
N GLY A 59 -5.82 -28.08 2.45
CA GLY A 59 -6.23 -29.05 3.48
C GLY A 59 -6.91 -28.35 4.65
N MET A 60 -6.90 -29.00 5.81
CA MET A 60 -7.42 -28.40 7.05
C MET A 60 -6.49 -27.32 7.60
N ASN A 61 -5.19 -27.49 7.42
CA ASN A 61 -4.15 -26.51 7.77
C ASN A 61 -3.42 -26.10 6.47
N PRO A 62 -3.99 -25.16 5.69
CA PRO A 62 -3.40 -24.75 4.43
C PRO A 62 -2.04 -24.10 4.68
N SER A 63 -1.08 -24.40 3.78
CA SER A 63 0.24 -23.83 3.84
C SER A 63 0.77 -23.49 2.45
N GLN A 64 1.71 -22.55 2.39
CA GLN A 64 2.29 -22.06 1.14
C GLN A 64 3.76 -21.71 1.32
N PHE A 65 4.59 -22.20 0.42
CA PHE A 65 5.93 -21.69 0.21
C PHE A 65 5.91 -20.72 -0.97
N TYR A 66 6.63 -19.63 -0.87
CA TYR A 66 6.74 -18.68 -1.97
C TYR A 66 8.16 -18.15 -2.14
N LEU A 67 8.51 -17.91 -3.39
CA LEU A 67 9.74 -17.28 -3.84
C LEU A 67 9.37 -16.03 -4.62
N ARG A 68 10.04 -14.91 -4.35
CA ARG A 68 9.95 -13.68 -5.13
C ARG A 68 11.34 -13.22 -5.50
N THR A 69 11.58 -12.94 -6.76
CA THR A 69 12.85 -12.43 -7.24
C THR A 69 12.64 -11.53 -8.44
N GLY A 70 13.50 -10.54 -8.61
CA GLY A 70 13.38 -9.62 -9.72
C GLY A 70 14.32 -8.44 -9.69
N SER A 71 14.19 -7.62 -10.72
CA SER A 71 14.84 -6.31 -10.87
C SER A 71 13.82 -5.33 -11.45
N THR A 72 13.39 -4.35 -10.65
CA THR A 72 12.31 -3.44 -11.03
C THR A 72 12.48 -2.07 -10.36
N SER A 73 11.75 -1.07 -10.83
CA SER A 73 11.58 0.20 -10.14
C SER A 73 10.42 0.10 -9.16
N ASN A 74 10.67 0.42 -7.91
CA ASN A 74 9.68 0.39 -6.84
C ASN A 74 9.43 1.79 -6.28
N ASP A 75 8.21 2.04 -5.81
CA ASP A 75 7.85 3.26 -5.10
C ASP A 75 8.55 3.31 -3.74
N MET A 76 9.11 4.48 -3.40
CA MET A 76 9.77 4.73 -2.12
C MET A 76 8.81 4.71 -0.92
N GLY A 77 7.50 4.83 -1.15
CA GLY A 77 6.47 4.77 -0.13
C GLY A 77 5.74 3.44 -0.08
N LYS A 78 6.36 2.35 0.31
CA LYS A 78 5.89 0.95 0.29
C LYS A 78 4.45 0.65 0.81
N GLY A 79 3.67 1.65 1.17
CA GLY A 79 2.42 1.50 1.95
C GLY A 79 1.10 1.54 1.19
N GLY A 80 1.06 1.30 -0.11
CA GLY A 80 -0.18 1.42 -0.87
C GLY A 80 -0.21 2.75 -1.63
N GLY A 81 0.49 2.77 -2.71
CA GLY A 81 0.81 3.95 -3.47
C GLY A 81 -0.31 4.47 -4.36
N ILE A 82 -0.04 5.60 -4.96
CA ILE A 82 -0.83 6.14 -6.06
C ILE A 82 -0.84 5.12 -7.20
N ASN A 83 -2.02 4.89 -7.77
CA ASN A 83 -2.16 3.99 -8.90
C ASN A 83 -1.25 4.44 -10.06
N PRO A 84 -0.41 3.56 -10.65
CA PRO A 84 0.52 3.93 -11.72
C PRO A 84 -0.16 4.57 -12.94
N LEU A 85 -1.39 4.20 -13.26
CA LEU A 85 -2.16 4.84 -14.34
C LEU A 85 -2.50 6.29 -13.99
N ILE A 86 -2.93 6.57 -12.76
CA ILE A 86 -3.19 7.94 -12.29
C ILE A 86 -1.90 8.75 -12.28
N ASN A 87 -0.80 8.18 -11.78
CA ASN A 87 0.50 8.86 -11.84
C ASN A 87 0.92 9.15 -13.28
N SER A 88 0.66 8.24 -14.23
CA SER A 88 0.93 8.47 -15.65
C SER A 88 0.12 9.64 -16.22
N ILE A 89 -1.18 9.68 -15.91
CA ILE A 89 -2.07 10.77 -16.34
C ILE A 89 -1.62 12.11 -15.76
N THR A 90 -1.34 12.16 -14.47
CA THR A 90 -0.91 13.42 -13.82
C THR A 90 0.47 13.86 -14.29
N SER A 91 1.37 12.94 -14.57
CA SER A 91 2.68 13.27 -15.15
C SER A 91 2.52 13.80 -16.57
N LEU A 92 1.86 13.06 -17.46
CA LEU A 92 1.76 13.43 -18.88
C LEU A 92 0.93 14.70 -19.15
N LEU A 93 -0.13 14.95 -18.36
CA LEU A 93 -1.07 16.04 -18.62
C LEU A 93 -0.90 17.25 -17.70
N MET A 94 -0.28 17.07 -16.52
CA MET A 94 -0.21 18.12 -15.49
C MET A 94 1.23 18.41 -15.01
N GLU A 95 2.23 17.70 -15.55
CA GLU A 95 3.64 17.76 -15.12
C GLU A 95 3.80 17.51 -13.62
N LYS A 96 3.01 16.56 -13.07
CA LYS A 96 3.06 16.16 -11.67
C LYS A 96 3.33 14.67 -11.55
N ASN A 97 4.57 14.32 -11.20
CA ASN A 97 4.97 12.96 -10.88
C ASN A 97 4.98 12.77 -9.36
N TYR A 98 3.95 12.12 -8.82
CA TYR A 98 3.81 11.87 -7.39
C TYR A 98 4.68 10.71 -6.90
N MET A 99 4.88 9.68 -7.73
CA MET A 99 5.65 8.51 -7.36
C MET A 99 7.14 8.82 -7.45
N LYS A 100 7.88 8.55 -6.38
CA LYS A 100 9.33 8.62 -6.33
C LYS A 100 9.89 7.21 -6.30
N LEU A 101 10.76 6.89 -7.26
CA LEU A 101 11.14 5.52 -7.54
C LEU A 101 12.61 5.25 -7.19
N PHE A 102 12.87 4.02 -6.76
CA PHE A 102 14.22 3.49 -6.61
C PHE A 102 14.37 2.18 -7.39
N ASP A 103 15.58 1.86 -7.79
CA ASP A 103 15.91 0.59 -8.42
C ASP A 103 16.06 -0.49 -7.36
N SER A 104 15.32 -1.57 -7.53
CA SER A 104 15.28 -2.70 -6.60
C SER A 104 15.68 -3.98 -7.32
N ARG A 105 16.66 -4.70 -6.77
CA ARG A 105 16.98 -6.08 -7.13
C ARG A 105 16.79 -6.92 -5.89
N TYR A 106 15.90 -7.88 -5.93
CA TYR A 106 15.48 -8.60 -4.74
C TYR A 106 15.36 -10.10 -4.94
N LEU A 107 15.54 -10.80 -3.84
CA LEU A 107 15.28 -12.22 -3.69
C LEU A 107 14.67 -12.43 -2.31
N SER A 108 13.47 -12.99 -2.22
CA SER A 108 12.86 -13.37 -0.95
C SER A 108 12.24 -14.77 -1.01
N LEU A 109 12.27 -15.44 0.13
CA LEU A 109 11.68 -16.74 0.37
C LEU A 109 10.76 -16.63 1.57
N GLY A 110 9.58 -17.22 1.47
CA GLY A 110 8.65 -17.20 2.59
C GLY A 110 7.84 -18.49 2.72
N TYR A 111 7.30 -18.63 3.92
CA TYR A 111 6.41 -19.73 4.29
C TYR A 111 5.25 -19.19 5.11
N GLU A 112 4.05 -19.54 4.69
CA GLU A 112 2.82 -19.23 5.40
C GLU A 112 2.09 -20.54 5.75
N THR A 113 1.53 -20.59 6.96
CA THR A 113 0.71 -21.73 7.39
C THR A 113 -0.36 -21.30 8.38
N GLU A 114 -1.47 -22.01 8.39
CA GLU A 114 -2.46 -21.95 9.47
C GLU A 114 -2.15 -23.06 10.48
N ILE A 115 -1.67 -22.67 11.67
CA ILE A 115 -1.27 -23.63 12.72
C ILE A 115 -2.48 -24.28 13.37
N ILE A 116 -3.45 -23.46 13.75
CA ILE A 116 -4.77 -23.86 14.24
C ILE A 116 -5.82 -22.94 13.60
N ASN A 117 -7.09 -23.31 13.71
CA ASN A 117 -8.16 -22.50 13.11
C ASN A 117 -8.10 -21.03 13.55
N GLY A 118 -7.90 -20.14 12.59
CA GLY A 118 -7.81 -18.71 12.80
C GLY A 118 -6.43 -18.18 13.21
N LEU A 119 -5.44 -19.06 13.50
CA LEU A 119 -4.07 -18.64 13.80
C LEU A 119 -3.15 -18.91 12.60
N LYS A 120 -2.74 -17.88 11.91
CA LYS A 120 -1.82 -17.94 10.77
C LYS A 120 -0.46 -17.38 11.15
N LEU A 121 0.57 -18.03 10.64
CA LEU A 121 1.95 -17.63 10.77
C LEU A 121 2.56 -17.46 9.39
N ASN A 122 3.22 -16.35 9.15
CA ASN A 122 3.98 -16.09 7.94
C ASN A 122 5.41 -15.68 8.30
N PHE A 123 6.38 -16.32 7.67
CA PHE A 123 7.80 -15.98 7.73
C PHE A 123 8.29 -15.63 6.34
N GLU A 124 9.05 -14.56 6.22
CA GLU A 124 9.74 -14.18 4.99
C GLU A 124 11.15 -13.74 5.33
N GLY A 125 12.13 -14.22 4.57
CA GLY A 125 13.50 -13.74 4.61
C GLY A 125 13.92 -13.29 3.23
N GLY A 126 14.61 -12.14 3.13
CA GLY A 126 14.95 -11.57 1.85
C GLY A 126 16.25 -10.77 1.83
N TYR A 127 16.74 -10.56 0.62
CA TYR A 127 17.84 -9.67 0.29
C TYR A 127 17.38 -8.71 -0.82
N GLU A 128 17.71 -7.43 -0.68
CA GLU A 128 17.36 -6.39 -1.65
C GLU A 128 18.52 -5.40 -1.83
N GLU A 129 18.92 -5.15 -3.06
CA GLU A 129 19.77 -4.01 -3.42
C GLU A 129 18.86 -2.85 -3.81
N ARG A 130 19.00 -1.71 -3.15
CA ARG A 130 18.24 -0.49 -3.36
C ARG A 130 19.18 0.59 -3.89
N ARG A 131 18.84 1.18 -5.04
CA ARG A 131 19.60 2.29 -5.63
C ARG A 131 18.68 3.46 -5.90
N ILE A 132 19.13 4.63 -5.52
CA ILE A 132 18.42 5.88 -5.81
C ILE A 132 18.47 6.13 -7.31
N LEU A 133 17.40 6.67 -7.84
CA LEU A 133 17.25 7.02 -9.23
C LEU A 133 16.97 8.52 -9.37
N ASP A 134 17.42 9.08 -10.49
CA ASP A 134 17.08 10.44 -10.90
C ASP A 134 15.99 10.42 -11.99
N ASN A 135 15.36 11.57 -12.22
CA ASN A 135 14.50 11.72 -13.38
C ASN A 135 15.33 11.61 -14.66
N THR A 136 14.89 10.79 -15.60
CA THR A 136 15.56 10.60 -16.89
C THR A 136 14.86 11.32 -18.04
N THR A 137 13.62 11.78 -17.82
CA THR A 137 12.82 12.47 -18.82
C THR A 137 12.01 13.60 -18.20
N SER A 138 11.87 14.68 -18.96
CA SER A 138 10.94 15.79 -18.69
C SER A 138 9.76 15.80 -19.65
N PHE A 139 9.53 14.72 -20.39
CA PHE A 139 8.46 14.64 -21.39
C PHE A 139 7.08 14.83 -20.76
N SER A 140 6.26 15.69 -21.35
CA SER A 140 4.83 15.86 -21.10
C SER A 140 4.07 16.06 -22.41
N VAL A 141 2.77 15.78 -22.40
CA VAL A 141 1.92 16.01 -23.59
C VAL A 141 1.53 17.48 -23.70
N PHE A 142 1.32 18.14 -22.58
CA PHE A 142 1.00 19.55 -22.48
C PHE A 142 2.07 20.29 -21.70
N ASP A 143 2.63 21.34 -22.27
CA ASP A 143 3.53 22.25 -21.55
C ASP A 143 2.69 23.13 -20.62
N THR A 144 2.70 22.81 -19.33
CA THR A 144 2.01 23.59 -18.28
C THR A 144 2.92 24.64 -17.66
N LYS A 145 4.14 24.83 -18.21
CA LYS A 145 5.19 25.72 -17.68
C LYS A 145 5.62 25.35 -16.26
N ARG A 146 5.49 24.10 -15.87
CA ARG A 146 5.98 23.54 -14.61
C ARG A 146 7.21 22.68 -14.88
N GLU A 147 8.11 22.65 -13.93
CA GLU A 147 9.19 21.69 -13.93
C GLU A 147 8.81 20.50 -13.03
N TYR A 148 9.20 19.31 -13.43
CA TYR A 148 9.02 18.14 -12.57
C TYR A 148 9.91 18.25 -11.33
N SER A 149 9.34 17.98 -10.16
CA SER A 149 10.12 17.89 -8.93
C SER A 149 11.14 16.74 -9.01
N PRO A 150 12.30 16.89 -8.35
CA PRO A 150 13.29 15.82 -8.24
C PRO A 150 12.67 14.49 -7.77
N ASN A 151 13.31 13.38 -8.06
CA ASN A 151 12.87 12.05 -7.61
C ASN A 151 13.21 11.80 -6.13
N ILE A 152 12.88 12.77 -5.29
CA ILE A 152 13.08 12.76 -3.83
C ILE A 152 11.70 12.94 -3.18
N PRO A 153 11.31 12.10 -2.21
CA PRO A 153 10.06 12.27 -1.48
C PRO A 153 9.99 13.59 -0.72
N GLU A 154 8.82 14.24 -0.74
CA GLU A 154 8.58 15.47 0.03
C GLU A 154 8.23 15.09 1.47
N ASN A 155 9.21 15.23 2.37
CA ASN A 155 9.06 14.94 3.81
C ASN A 155 10.09 15.73 4.62
N GLU A 156 9.75 16.13 5.83
CA GLU A 156 10.60 16.91 6.75
C GLU A 156 11.93 16.23 7.10
N TYR A 157 11.96 14.88 7.15
CA TYR A 157 13.18 14.12 7.41
C TYR A 157 14.16 14.13 6.22
N LEU A 158 13.69 14.49 5.03
CA LEU A 158 14.49 14.59 3.80
C LEU A 158 14.78 16.05 3.40
N ASP A 159 14.45 17.01 4.26
CA ASP A 159 14.80 18.42 4.04
C ASP A 159 16.32 18.58 3.92
N PRO A 160 16.82 19.34 2.93
CA PRO A 160 18.24 19.63 2.75
C PRO A 160 18.94 20.16 4.00
N GLU A 161 18.25 20.94 4.82
CA GLU A 161 18.77 21.46 6.09
C GLU A 161 19.01 20.36 7.13
N ASN A 162 18.28 19.25 7.05
CA ASN A 162 18.41 18.09 7.93
C ASN A 162 19.35 16.99 7.40
N GLY A 163 20.02 17.21 6.26
CA GLY A 163 20.99 16.31 5.67
C GLY A 163 20.36 15.11 4.94
N ILE A 164 19.79 15.34 3.77
CA ILE A 164 19.17 14.31 2.88
C ILE A 164 20.02 13.05 2.76
N GLY A 165 21.33 13.17 2.70
CA GLY A 165 22.25 12.03 2.55
C GLY A 165 22.29 11.07 3.73
N SER A 166 21.70 11.41 4.87
CA SER A 166 21.67 10.51 6.03
C SER A 166 20.54 9.46 5.96
N TYR A 167 19.41 9.77 5.31
CA TYR A 167 18.23 8.91 5.24
C TYR A 167 18.04 8.26 3.86
N LEU A 168 18.50 8.90 2.79
CA LEU A 168 18.32 8.42 1.42
C LEU A 168 19.68 8.13 0.77
N SER A 169 20.04 6.87 0.66
CA SER A 169 21.31 6.41 0.07
C SER A 169 21.14 5.01 -0.53
N ASP A 170 22.02 4.67 -1.46
CA ASP A 170 22.13 3.31 -1.98
C ASP A 170 22.45 2.34 -0.85
N GLN A 171 21.83 1.16 -0.86
CA GLN A 171 22.00 0.19 0.21
C GLN A 171 21.79 -1.25 -0.25
N LYS A 172 22.40 -2.16 0.49
CA LYS A 172 22.09 -3.59 0.48
C LYS A 172 21.31 -3.89 1.76
N HIS A 173 20.14 -4.46 1.59
CA HIS A 173 19.19 -4.69 2.66
C HIS A 173 18.95 -6.18 2.85
N PHE A 174 19.08 -6.67 4.08
CA PHE A 174 18.64 -7.99 4.51
C PHE A 174 17.46 -7.83 5.44
N GLU A 175 16.44 -8.65 5.25
CA GLU A 175 15.20 -8.52 6.02
C GLU A 175 14.65 -9.88 6.41
N PHE A 176 14.16 -9.96 7.67
CA PHE A 176 13.30 -11.04 8.13
C PHE A 176 11.99 -10.43 8.62
N VAL A 177 10.89 -10.95 8.11
CA VAL A 177 9.54 -10.52 8.49
C VAL A 177 8.78 -11.70 9.07
N THR A 178 8.18 -11.50 10.23
CA THR A 178 7.26 -12.46 10.84
C THR A 178 5.92 -11.79 11.05
N ASN A 179 4.87 -12.39 10.50
CA ASN A 179 3.49 -11.97 10.74
C ASN A 179 2.74 -13.06 11.48
N VAL A 180 2.12 -12.72 12.58
CA VAL A 180 1.18 -13.57 13.32
C VAL A 180 -0.20 -12.96 13.19
N THR A 181 -1.14 -13.66 12.57
CA THR A 181 -2.53 -13.21 12.42
C THR A 181 -3.44 -14.16 13.20
N PHE A 182 -4.25 -13.59 14.08
CA PHE A 182 -5.22 -14.35 14.87
C PHE A 182 -6.64 -13.81 14.67
N THR A 183 -7.53 -14.68 14.17
CA THR A 183 -8.96 -14.42 13.99
C THR A 183 -9.72 -15.35 14.94
N PRO A 184 -10.10 -14.86 16.14
CA PRO A 184 -10.84 -15.68 17.11
C PRO A 184 -12.15 -16.23 16.53
N TYR A 185 -12.50 -17.45 16.91
CA TYR A 185 -13.75 -18.11 16.49
C TYR A 185 -13.99 -18.07 14.97
N GLN A 186 -12.93 -18.17 14.16
CA GLN A 186 -13.02 -18.16 12.71
C GLN A 186 -13.96 -19.25 12.22
N LYS A 187 -15.03 -18.86 11.54
CA LYS A 187 -15.96 -19.77 10.86
C LYS A 187 -15.31 -20.29 9.58
N TYR A 188 -15.56 -21.52 9.20
CA TYR A 188 -15.05 -22.08 7.96
C TYR A 188 -15.99 -23.13 7.38
N ARG A 189 -15.84 -23.43 6.09
CA ARG A 189 -16.45 -24.57 5.40
C ARG A 189 -15.36 -25.54 4.98
N VAL A 190 -15.72 -26.81 4.90
CA VAL A 190 -14.84 -27.84 4.34
C VAL A 190 -15.49 -28.36 3.07
N TYR A 191 -14.75 -28.35 1.98
CA TYR A 191 -15.17 -28.90 0.71
C TYR A 191 -14.01 -29.72 0.13
N ASN A 192 -14.28 -30.99 -0.18
CA ASN A 192 -13.28 -31.99 -0.63
C ASN A 192 -12.00 -32.02 0.25
N GLY A 193 -12.17 -31.97 1.58
CA GLY A 193 -11.05 -31.95 2.52
C GLY A 193 -10.30 -30.64 2.64
N ASN A 194 -10.69 -29.62 1.86
CA ASN A 194 -10.05 -28.29 1.88
C ASN A 194 -10.89 -27.30 2.70
N LYS A 195 -10.22 -26.59 3.61
CA LYS A 195 -10.81 -25.56 4.46
C LYS A 195 -10.92 -24.25 3.69
N SER A 196 -12.08 -23.60 3.80
CA SER A 196 -12.36 -22.26 3.28
C SER A 196 -12.85 -21.36 4.41
N PRO A 197 -12.05 -20.37 4.88
CA PRO A 197 -12.46 -19.43 5.91
C PRO A 197 -13.67 -18.60 5.49
N ARG A 198 -14.53 -18.23 6.48
CA ARG A 198 -15.77 -17.47 6.28
C ARG A 198 -15.85 -16.21 7.15
N GLY A 199 -14.71 -15.82 7.76
CA GLY A 199 -14.66 -14.69 8.68
C GLY A 199 -15.02 -15.05 10.12
N SER A 200 -15.15 -14.03 10.94
CA SER A 200 -15.48 -14.12 12.36
C SER A 200 -16.32 -12.94 12.78
N ASP A 201 -17.10 -13.11 13.84
CA ASP A 201 -17.81 -12.00 14.48
C ASP A 201 -16.88 -11.22 15.45
N TRP A 202 -15.65 -11.67 15.62
CA TRP A 202 -14.61 -11.04 16.44
C TRP A 202 -13.58 -10.29 15.58
N PRO A 203 -12.89 -9.30 16.14
CA PRO A 203 -11.79 -8.64 15.46
C PRO A 203 -10.66 -9.60 15.09
N THR A 204 -9.96 -9.28 14.01
CA THR A 204 -8.71 -9.93 13.64
C THR A 204 -7.55 -9.12 14.21
N PHE A 205 -6.62 -9.81 14.85
CA PHE A 205 -5.41 -9.27 15.44
C PHE A 205 -4.22 -9.65 14.56
N MET A 206 -3.32 -8.73 14.28
CA MET A 206 -2.08 -8.99 13.57
C MET A 206 -0.90 -8.35 14.28
N ILE A 207 0.16 -9.11 14.46
CA ILE A 207 1.45 -8.65 14.93
C ILE A 207 2.46 -8.86 13.81
N THR A 208 3.17 -7.81 13.44
CA THR A 208 4.29 -7.87 12.51
C THR A 208 5.57 -7.52 13.27
N TRP A 209 6.54 -8.41 13.22
CA TRP A 209 7.92 -8.12 13.57
C TRP A 209 8.76 -8.12 12.31
N ARG A 210 9.55 -7.08 12.14
CA ARG A 210 10.45 -6.91 11.02
C ARG A 210 11.84 -6.61 11.55
N HIS A 211 12.78 -7.50 11.27
CA HIS A 211 14.19 -7.30 11.55
C HIS A 211 14.92 -6.99 10.25
N GLY A 212 15.60 -5.86 10.22
CA GLY A 212 16.33 -5.41 9.04
C GLY A 212 17.77 -5.08 9.35
N ALA A 213 18.65 -5.34 8.38
CA ALA A 213 20.04 -4.96 8.40
C ALA A 213 20.42 -4.29 7.09
N ASN A 214 20.83 -3.02 7.16
CA ASN A 214 21.22 -2.25 5.99
C ASN A 214 22.73 -2.01 5.98
N ILE A 215 23.34 -2.21 4.82
CA ILE A 215 24.70 -1.78 4.52
C ILE A 215 24.55 -0.57 3.61
N THR A 216 24.77 0.62 4.14
CA THR A 216 24.82 1.82 3.33
C THR A 216 26.12 1.85 2.53
N SER A 217 26.11 2.58 1.38
CA SER A 217 27.19 2.68 0.40
C SER A 217 28.60 2.54 0.98
N PRO A 218 29.53 1.87 0.26
CA PRO A 218 30.90 1.60 0.74
C PRO A 218 31.68 2.84 1.19
N TYR A 219 31.26 4.04 0.83
CA TYR A 219 31.87 5.29 1.24
C TYR A 219 31.44 5.79 2.62
N SER A 220 30.34 5.33 3.19
CA SER A 220 29.85 5.80 4.51
C SER A 220 30.11 4.82 5.65
N GLY A 221 30.39 3.55 5.35
CA GLY A 221 30.66 2.51 6.37
C GLY A 221 29.57 2.29 7.43
N LYS A 222 28.38 2.88 7.20
CA LYS A 222 27.30 2.84 8.18
C LYS A 222 26.47 1.57 8.01
N TYR A 223 26.39 0.80 9.08
CA TYR A 223 25.46 -0.30 9.23
C TYR A 223 24.29 0.18 10.09
N SER A 224 23.08 -0.13 9.69
CA SER A 224 21.92 0.02 10.57
C SER A 224 21.25 -1.32 10.76
N HIS A 225 21.05 -1.69 12.01
CA HIS A 225 20.17 -2.79 12.39
C HIS A 225 18.97 -2.19 13.05
N PHE A 226 17.79 -2.71 12.75
CA PHE A 226 16.56 -2.26 13.39
C PHE A 226 15.59 -3.41 13.62
N ASP A 227 14.83 -3.29 14.67
CA ASP A 227 13.67 -4.12 14.96
C ASP A 227 12.44 -3.23 14.96
N MET A 228 11.50 -3.55 14.07
CA MET A 228 10.27 -2.82 13.88
C MET A 228 9.10 -3.71 14.29
N PHE A 229 8.22 -3.17 15.12
CA PHE A 229 7.01 -3.84 15.56
C PHE A 229 5.79 -3.06 15.10
N ARG A 230 4.79 -3.78 14.62
CA ARG A 230 3.48 -3.24 14.30
C ARG A 230 2.40 -4.17 14.85
N PHE A 231 1.45 -3.58 15.51
CA PHE A 231 0.24 -4.24 15.97
C PHE A 231 -0.96 -3.66 15.22
N GLU A 232 -1.85 -4.50 14.75
CA GLU A 232 -3.07 -4.14 14.05
C GLU A 232 -4.25 -4.90 14.62
N VAL A 233 -5.37 -4.20 14.78
CA VAL A 233 -6.68 -4.79 15.06
C VAL A 233 -7.67 -4.26 14.05
N SER A 234 -8.42 -5.15 13.41
CA SER A 234 -9.40 -4.76 12.41
C SER A 234 -10.64 -5.64 12.45
N GLN A 235 -11.78 -5.05 12.11
CA GLN A 235 -13.04 -5.77 11.98
C GLN A 235 -13.91 -5.13 10.91
N GLN A 236 -14.63 -5.99 10.21
CA GLN A 236 -15.73 -5.63 9.32
C GLN A 236 -16.97 -6.34 9.82
N HIS A 237 -18.03 -5.59 10.06
CA HIS A 237 -19.27 -6.11 10.63
C HIS A 237 -20.47 -5.57 9.87
N GLU A 238 -21.37 -6.47 9.44
CA GLU A 238 -22.66 -6.11 8.87
C GLU A 238 -23.59 -5.66 10.00
N THR A 239 -23.98 -4.36 9.98
CA THR A 239 -24.87 -3.76 10.97
C THR A 239 -26.34 -3.81 10.54
N GLY A 240 -26.62 -4.29 9.34
CA GLY A 240 -27.95 -4.47 8.76
C GLY A 240 -27.87 -5.04 7.35
N PRO A 241 -29.01 -5.31 6.69
CA PRO A 241 -29.05 -5.92 5.37
C PRO A 241 -28.24 -5.18 4.28
N PHE A 242 -28.07 -3.86 4.46
CA PHE A 242 -27.39 -2.98 3.49
C PHE A 242 -26.38 -2.05 4.17
N SER A 243 -26.08 -2.28 5.46
CA SER A 243 -25.20 -1.43 6.24
C SER A 243 -24.01 -2.20 6.77
N GLU A 244 -22.85 -1.59 6.72
CA GLU A 244 -21.56 -2.18 7.10
C GLU A 244 -20.79 -1.19 7.95
N PHE A 245 -20.18 -1.67 9.02
CA PHE A 245 -19.23 -0.94 9.83
C PHE A 245 -17.87 -1.60 9.75
N ARG A 246 -16.86 -0.85 9.29
CA ARG A 246 -15.47 -1.29 9.18
C ARG A 246 -14.58 -0.36 10.00
N TRP A 247 -13.67 -0.96 10.72
CA TRP A 247 -12.65 -0.20 11.43
C TRP A 247 -11.32 -0.94 11.47
N ARG A 248 -10.25 -0.16 11.54
CA ARG A 248 -8.88 -0.65 11.69
C ARG A 248 -8.11 0.30 12.58
N ILE A 249 -7.36 -0.25 13.51
CA ILE A 249 -6.43 0.48 14.38
C ILE A 249 -5.06 -0.16 14.21
N ARG A 250 -4.05 0.66 13.99
CA ARG A 250 -2.65 0.25 13.87
C ARG A 250 -1.78 1.09 14.80
N THR A 251 -0.77 0.46 15.37
CA THR A 251 0.28 1.15 16.12
C THR A 251 1.59 0.45 15.84
N GLY A 252 2.68 1.17 15.91
CA GLY A 252 4.00 0.59 15.68
C GLY A 252 5.12 1.52 16.09
N GLY A 253 6.30 0.96 16.15
CA GLY A 253 7.52 1.68 16.50
C GLY A 253 8.76 0.90 16.09
N VAL A 254 9.88 1.59 16.08
CA VAL A 254 11.21 1.03 15.80
C VAL A 254 12.02 1.08 17.10
N ALA A 255 12.62 -0.07 17.48
CA ALA A 255 13.41 -0.16 18.73
C ALA A 255 14.67 0.69 18.65
N ASP A 256 15.35 0.74 17.50
CA ASP A 256 16.47 1.64 17.23
C ASP A 256 16.28 2.31 15.87
N ASN A 257 15.92 3.60 15.88
CA ASN A 257 15.67 4.37 14.67
C ASN A 257 16.87 5.25 14.26
N ARG A 258 17.98 5.16 14.96
CA ARG A 258 19.20 5.89 14.61
C ARG A 258 19.74 5.37 13.29
N ASN A 259 19.87 6.25 12.31
CA ASN A 259 20.30 5.92 10.95
C ASN A 259 19.34 4.95 10.19
N LEU A 260 18.05 4.90 10.55
CA LEU A 260 17.06 4.14 9.79
C LEU A 260 16.92 4.78 8.39
N PRO A 261 17.13 4.02 7.30
CA PRO A 261 16.96 4.55 5.97
C PRO A 261 15.50 4.88 5.65
N TRP A 262 15.28 5.84 4.75
CA TRP A 262 13.95 6.24 4.30
C TRP A 262 13.07 5.06 3.85
N PHE A 263 13.61 4.12 3.12
CA PHE A 263 12.90 2.94 2.62
C PHE A 263 12.30 2.05 3.73
N ASP A 264 12.75 2.22 4.96
CA ASP A 264 12.34 1.44 6.12
C ASP A 264 11.50 2.23 7.12
N PHE A 265 11.11 3.47 6.78
CA PHE A 265 10.14 4.24 7.57
C PHE A 265 8.76 3.57 7.55
N PHE A 266 7.92 3.95 8.49
CA PHE A 266 6.48 3.70 8.36
C PHE A 266 5.91 4.65 7.33
N HIS A 267 5.36 4.09 6.26
CA HIS A 267 4.70 4.82 5.20
C HIS A 267 3.19 4.61 5.31
N PHE A 268 2.43 5.70 5.25
CA PHE A 268 0.98 5.68 5.34
C PHE A 268 0.36 5.91 3.97
N ASN A 269 -0.77 5.26 3.73
CA ASN A 269 -1.46 5.43 2.46
C ASN A 269 -2.06 6.83 2.37
N SER A 270 -1.49 7.68 1.55
CA SER A 270 -1.98 9.03 1.26
C SER A 270 -2.33 9.18 -0.21
N GLN A 271 -3.49 9.79 -0.49
CA GLN A 271 -4.04 9.93 -1.84
C GLN A 271 -4.31 11.40 -2.16
N PRO A 272 -3.27 12.22 -2.44
CA PRO A 272 -3.42 13.66 -2.70
C PRO A 272 -4.14 13.96 -4.02
N VAL A 273 -4.21 12.99 -4.92
CA VAL A 273 -4.86 13.13 -6.22
C VAL A 273 -6.38 13.27 -6.11
N ARG A 274 -7.01 13.99 -7.05
CA ARG A 274 -8.47 14.17 -7.06
C ARG A 274 -9.23 12.97 -7.61
N VAL A 275 -8.63 12.25 -8.53
CA VAL A 275 -9.22 11.06 -9.16
C VAL A 275 -8.45 9.84 -8.72
N LEU A 276 -9.15 8.83 -8.23
CA LEU A 276 -8.60 7.58 -7.73
C LEU A 276 -9.14 6.40 -8.56
N ILE A 277 -8.36 5.36 -8.64
CA ILE A 277 -8.77 4.09 -9.24
C ILE A 277 -8.69 3.02 -8.15
N ASN A 278 -9.75 2.23 -8.06
CA ASN A 278 -9.98 1.19 -7.07
C ASN A 278 -10.17 1.69 -5.63
N ASN A 279 -10.34 0.76 -4.72
CA ASN A 279 -10.67 1.04 -3.31
C ASN A 279 -9.49 1.67 -2.58
N TYR A 280 -9.78 2.70 -1.81
CA TYR A 280 -8.83 3.38 -0.93
C TYR A 280 -9.28 3.29 0.54
N ASP A 281 -9.79 2.15 0.92
CA ASP A 281 -10.03 1.87 2.33
C ASP A 281 -8.70 2.07 3.10
N ASP A 282 -8.78 2.71 4.25
CA ASP A 282 -7.63 3.00 5.11
C ASP A 282 -6.57 3.92 4.48
N ALA A 283 -7.01 4.96 3.76
CA ALA A 283 -6.15 5.98 3.19
C ALA A 283 -6.50 7.37 3.75
N PHE A 284 -5.49 8.25 3.79
CA PHE A 284 -5.66 9.68 4.02
C PHE A 284 -5.83 10.39 2.68
N MET A 285 -6.85 11.21 2.54
CA MET A 285 -7.26 11.80 1.25
C MET A 285 -6.60 13.14 0.94
N LEU A 286 -6.11 13.85 1.94
CA LEU A 286 -5.70 15.25 1.80
C LEU A 286 -4.18 15.48 1.88
N PRO A 287 -3.39 14.76 2.70
CA PRO A 287 -1.97 14.98 2.83
C PRO A 287 -1.20 14.66 1.55
N ALA A 288 -0.06 15.34 1.36
CA ALA A 288 0.87 15.01 0.29
C ALA A 288 1.41 13.59 0.46
N TYR A 289 1.78 12.95 -0.65
CA TYR A 289 1.95 11.50 -0.75
C TYR A 289 2.94 10.91 0.28
N TYR A 290 4.06 11.56 0.54
CA TYR A 290 5.05 11.06 1.50
C TYR A 290 5.07 11.81 2.83
N SER A 291 4.25 12.86 2.98
CA SER A 291 4.35 13.80 4.10
C SER A 291 4.07 13.22 5.47
N LEU A 292 3.38 12.09 5.53
CA LEU A 292 3.03 11.41 6.79
C LEU A 292 4.05 10.37 7.23
N SER A 293 5.04 10.02 6.38
CA SER A 293 6.01 8.96 6.66
C SER A 293 6.90 9.32 7.84
N THR A 294 7.15 8.34 8.73
CA THR A 294 7.92 8.57 9.98
C THR A 294 8.79 7.37 10.37
N PRO A 295 9.97 7.57 10.96
CA PRO A 295 10.76 6.52 11.60
C PRO A 295 10.38 6.29 13.06
N GLU A 296 9.43 7.08 13.58
CA GLU A 296 9.07 7.16 14.99
C GLU A 296 7.84 6.27 15.31
N PHE A 297 7.48 6.22 16.58
CA PHE A 297 6.23 5.61 17.01
C PHE A 297 5.02 6.30 16.39
N PHE A 298 4.01 5.51 16.04
CA PHE A 298 2.76 6.02 15.51
C PHE A 298 1.53 5.30 16.07
N GLY A 299 0.40 5.99 16.04
CA GLY A 299 -0.93 5.44 16.21
C GLY A 299 -1.83 5.88 15.06
N GLU A 300 -2.50 4.94 14.42
CA GLU A 300 -3.34 5.17 13.26
C GLU A 300 -4.69 4.47 13.44
N ALA A 301 -5.77 5.13 13.03
CA ALA A 301 -7.11 4.55 13.06
C ALA A 301 -7.91 4.99 11.84
N HIS A 302 -8.67 4.06 11.29
CA HIS A 302 -9.62 4.30 10.20
C HIS A 302 -10.96 3.67 10.55
N VAL A 303 -12.02 4.42 10.32
CA VAL A 303 -13.41 3.99 10.54
C VAL A 303 -14.22 4.35 9.30
N ARG A 304 -15.02 3.41 8.80
CA ARG A 304 -15.97 3.62 7.71
C ARG A 304 -17.31 2.99 8.08
N TYR A 305 -18.35 3.78 8.04
CA TYR A 305 -19.73 3.32 8.16
C TYR A 305 -20.44 3.52 6.82
N THR A 306 -20.88 2.46 6.22
CA THR A 306 -21.57 2.45 4.93
C THR A 306 -23.04 2.10 5.13
N THR A 307 -23.95 2.90 4.62
CA THR A 307 -25.40 2.64 4.72
C THR A 307 -26.15 3.43 3.64
N PRO A 308 -27.32 2.96 3.15
CA PRO A 308 -28.17 3.76 2.26
C PRO A 308 -29.17 4.66 3.04
N TYR A 309 -29.05 4.79 4.37
CA TYR A 309 -30.14 5.29 5.23
C TYR A 309 -29.82 6.57 6.02
N LEU A 310 -28.81 7.35 5.66
CA LEU A 310 -28.49 8.60 6.33
C LEU A 310 -29.32 9.78 5.76
N LEU A 311 -28.77 10.47 4.77
CA LEU A 311 -29.37 11.66 4.15
C LEU A 311 -30.16 11.33 2.88
N LEU A 312 -29.71 10.35 2.09
CA LEU A 312 -30.33 9.97 0.82
C LEU A 312 -31.77 9.47 1.00
N LYS A 313 -32.06 8.84 2.13
CA LYS A 313 -33.40 8.38 2.47
C LYS A 313 -34.41 9.54 2.53
N LEU A 314 -33.95 10.76 2.87
CA LEU A 314 -34.80 11.93 2.97
C LEU A 314 -35.10 12.58 1.62
N LEU A 315 -34.38 12.20 0.55
CA LEU A 315 -34.50 12.80 -0.78
C LEU A 315 -35.39 11.93 -1.68
N PRO A 316 -36.58 12.42 -2.09
CA PRO A 316 -37.45 11.69 -3.05
C PRO A 316 -36.69 11.42 -4.34
N GLY A 317 -36.71 10.20 -4.82
CA GLY A 317 -36.00 9.77 -6.04
C GLY A 317 -34.65 9.13 -5.77
N LEU A 318 -33.80 9.68 -4.92
CA LEU A 318 -32.52 9.07 -4.55
C LEU A 318 -32.69 7.91 -3.56
N SER A 319 -33.73 7.95 -2.73
CA SER A 319 -34.07 6.88 -1.78
C SER A 319 -34.33 5.50 -2.42
N LYS A 320 -34.60 5.47 -3.75
CA LYS A 320 -34.84 4.25 -4.52
C LYS A 320 -33.62 3.78 -5.33
N THR A 321 -32.50 4.49 -5.20
CA THR A 321 -31.25 4.12 -5.90
C THR A 321 -30.43 3.14 -5.08
N LEU A 322 -29.44 2.51 -5.70
CA LEU A 322 -28.47 1.63 -5.03
C LEU A 322 -27.29 2.42 -4.43
N ILE A 323 -27.32 3.74 -4.49
CA ILE A 323 -26.27 4.59 -3.94
C ILE A 323 -26.20 4.39 -2.44
N ARG A 324 -24.98 4.26 -1.92
CA ARG A 324 -24.68 4.15 -0.50
C ARG A 324 -23.94 5.37 0.00
N GLU A 325 -24.22 5.74 1.22
CA GLU A 325 -23.57 6.83 1.94
C GLU A 325 -22.49 6.26 2.84
N ASN A 326 -21.34 6.91 2.87
CA ASN A 326 -20.24 6.51 3.73
C ASN A 326 -19.85 7.66 4.63
N LEU A 327 -19.77 7.40 5.93
CA LEU A 327 -19.10 8.25 6.90
C LEU A 327 -17.71 7.69 7.14
N ILE A 328 -16.68 8.53 7.01
CA ILE A 328 -15.29 8.14 7.07
C ILE A 328 -14.60 9.00 8.13
N LEU A 329 -13.84 8.35 9.01
CA LEU A 329 -12.98 9.01 9.98
C LEU A 329 -11.60 8.35 9.91
N SER A 330 -10.55 9.15 9.70
CA SER A 330 -9.17 8.71 9.71
C SER A 330 -8.38 9.55 10.70
N TYR A 331 -7.50 8.90 11.46
CA TYR A 331 -6.65 9.53 12.47
C TYR A 331 -5.23 9.03 12.34
N LEU A 332 -4.25 9.92 12.50
CA LEU A 332 -2.84 9.60 12.63
C LEU A 332 -2.20 10.48 13.70
N GLY A 333 -1.55 9.85 14.67
CA GLY A 333 -0.68 10.50 15.63
C GLY A 333 0.77 10.02 15.45
N THR A 334 1.70 10.93 15.27
CA THR A 334 3.15 10.67 15.24
C THR A 334 3.85 11.69 16.12
N LYS A 335 5.13 11.47 16.43
CA LYS A 335 5.90 12.42 17.24
C LYS A 335 5.95 13.82 16.61
N ASN A 336 6.12 13.91 15.30
CA ASN A 336 6.28 15.16 14.58
C ASN A 336 4.94 15.79 14.20
N ARG A 337 3.93 14.95 13.88
CA ARG A 337 2.58 15.39 13.58
C ARG A 337 1.65 14.87 14.67
N SER A 338 1.51 15.67 15.75
CA SER A 338 0.90 15.22 17.01
C SER A 338 -0.47 14.58 16.83
N HIS A 339 -1.38 15.18 16.07
CA HIS A 339 -2.75 14.67 15.86
C HIS A 339 -3.30 15.15 14.53
N TYR A 340 -3.26 14.30 13.51
CA TYR A 340 -3.91 14.55 12.23
C TYR A 340 -5.23 13.77 12.16
N THR A 341 -6.31 14.43 11.76
CA THR A 341 -7.64 13.82 11.64
C THR A 341 -8.27 14.21 10.32
N GLU A 342 -8.89 13.26 9.62
CA GLU A 342 -9.75 13.52 8.47
C GLU A 342 -11.17 13.02 8.74
N ILE A 343 -12.15 13.84 8.38
CA ILE A 343 -13.57 13.47 8.36
C ILE A 343 -14.04 13.52 6.91
N GLY A 344 -14.65 12.44 6.45
CA GLY A 344 -15.14 12.30 5.09
C GLY A 344 -16.61 11.88 5.03
N TYR A 345 -17.29 12.35 4.00
CA TYR A 345 -18.60 11.87 3.57
C TYR A 345 -18.54 11.55 2.08
N SER A 346 -18.99 10.36 1.70
CA SER A 346 -18.98 9.97 0.29
C SER A 346 -20.26 9.23 -0.12
N LEU A 347 -20.55 9.30 -1.41
CA LEU A 347 -21.60 8.55 -2.08
C LEU A 347 -20.95 7.53 -2.98
N SER A 348 -21.17 6.24 -2.73
CA SER A 348 -20.65 5.12 -3.51
C SER A 348 -21.76 4.39 -4.27
N GLU A 349 -21.37 3.44 -5.13
CA GLU A 349 -22.25 2.69 -6.03
C GLU A 349 -22.95 3.60 -7.09
N ILE A 350 -22.38 4.77 -7.38
CA ILE A 350 -22.86 5.64 -8.45
C ILE A 350 -22.58 4.93 -9.78
N PHE A 351 -23.64 4.58 -10.53
CA PHE A 351 -23.56 3.73 -11.73
C PHE A 351 -22.76 2.43 -11.50
N PHE A 352 -22.76 1.87 -10.28
CA PHE A 352 -22.06 0.66 -9.83
C PHE A 352 -20.54 0.76 -9.75
N ILE A 353 -19.91 1.77 -10.32
CA ILE A 353 -18.44 1.89 -10.41
C ILE A 353 -17.89 3.18 -9.80
N GLY A 354 -18.73 4.16 -9.53
CA GLY A 354 -18.31 5.50 -9.09
C GLY A 354 -18.48 5.73 -7.60
N GLU A 355 -17.58 6.50 -7.02
CA GLU A 355 -17.72 7.08 -5.70
C GLU A 355 -17.28 8.56 -5.75
N VAL A 356 -18.04 9.44 -5.10
CA VAL A 356 -17.72 10.87 -4.93
C VAL A 356 -17.72 11.19 -3.46
N GLY A 357 -16.64 11.76 -2.95
CA GLY A 357 -16.48 12.09 -1.54
C GLY A 357 -15.93 13.47 -1.30
N VAL A 358 -16.29 14.02 -0.14
CA VAL A 358 -15.78 15.28 0.40
C VAL A 358 -15.07 14.99 1.71
N PHE A 359 -13.92 15.63 1.92
CA PHE A 359 -13.05 15.37 3.05
C PHE A 359 -12.59 16.68 3.66
N ALA A 360 -12.55 16.76 4.98
CA ALA A 360 -12.00 17.87 5.74
C ALA A 360 -10.88 17.36 6.66
N GLY A 361 -9.72 18.00 6.60
CA GLY A 361 -8.54 17.68 7.39
C GLY A 361 -8.32 18.66 8.53
N PHE A 362 -7.85 18.13 9.65
CA PHE A 362 -7.60 18.88 10.88
C PHE A 362 -6.24 18.51 11.46
N ASP A 363 -5.43 19.50 11.80
CA ASP A 363 -4.21 19.33 12.59
C ASP A 363 -4.45 19.81 14.03
N ASN A 364 -4.28 18.94 15.02
CA ASN A 364 -4.56 19.24 16.43
C ASN A 364 -5.95 19.85 16.63
N LEU A 365 -6.97 19.28 15.99
CA LEU A 365 -8.37 19.73 15.98
C LEU A 365 -8.61 21.11 15.34
N ARG A 366 -7.60 21.72 14.73
CA ARG A 366 -7.75 22.94 13.94
C ARG A 366 -7.92 22.58 12.47
N TYR A 367 -8.91 23.19 11.83
CA TYR A 367 -9.15 23.02 10.40
C TYR A 367 -7.87 23.35 9.61
N ASN A 368 -7.50 22.45 8.72
CA ASN A 368 -6.32 22.60 7.85
C ASN A 368 -6.77 22.81 6.39
N ASN A 369 -7.45 21.81 5.82
CA ASN A 369 -7.77 21.82 4.39
C ASN A 369 -9.04 21.01 4.09
N PHE A 370 -9.51 21.13 2.85
CA PHE A 370 -10.69 20.43 2.33
C PHE A 370 -10.42 19.93 0.91
N GLY A 371 -11.03 18.79 0.57
CA GLY A 371 -10.89 18.24 -0.77
C GLY A 371 -12.09 17.43 -1.23
N VAL A 372 -12.27 17.39 -2.54
CA VAL A 372 -13.26 16.53 -3.23
C VAL A 372 -12.51 15.44 -3.97
N LYS A 373 -12.98 14.20 -3.85
CA LYS A 373 -12.40 13.01 -4.45
C LYS A 373 -13.41 12.27 -5.32
N PHE A 374 -12.94 11.77 -6.42
CA PHE A 374 -13.69 10.92 -7.34
C PHE A 374 -12.98 9.58 -7.44
N THR A 375 -13.69 8.49 -7.21
CA THR A 375 -13.12 7.14 -7.34
C THR A 375 -13.85 6.37 -8.41
N LEU A 376 -13.08 5.67 -9.22
CA LEU A 376 -13.58 4.72 -10.20
C LEU A 376 -13.11 3.31 -9.81
N ARG A 377 -14.04 2.38 -9.67
CA ARG A 377 -13.74 0.96 -9.51
C ARG A 377 -13.66 0.34 -10.90
N ILE A 378 -12.45 -0.04 -11.29
CA ILE A 378 -12.17 -0.69 -12.57
C ILE A 378 -11.62 -2.08 -12.22
N ASP A 379 -12.42 -3.12 -12.43
CA ASP A 379 -12.05 -4.53 -12.23
C ASP A 379 -11.11 -5.06 -13.34
#